data_fc2f1da48dd352be2d5682b8c1c9401c
#
_entry.id   fc2f1da48dd352be2d5682b8c1c9401c
#
_cell.length_a   1.000
_cell.length_b   1.000
_cell.length_c   1.000
_cell.angle_alpha   90.00
_cell.angle_beta   90.00
_cell.angle_gamma   90.00
#
_symmetry.space_group_name_H-M   'P 1'
#
loop_
_entity.id
_entity.type
_entity.pdbx_description
1 polymer ?
#
loop_
_entity_poly.entity_id
_entity_poly.type
_entity_poly.pdbx_seq_one_letter_code
_entity_poly.pdbx_strand_id
1 'polypeptide(L)'
;IAAQEVAVADRATADVTERYLQFLTADEQYDKVMEKATEYIKDGNGTTATKEYLKTAYTATEQEEDFENYLSGLEKIAHDNALAELKKEMIDEEAPTFNLKNLKGEEIALADLKGKTVVLDFWATWCGPCKISFPGMQKAVTKYADNDQVEFLFIDTWESTSGEAREKGVSDFIASNAYTFNVLMDTPKEEGSREYDVVSAYEVDGIPTKFVLGPDGKIKFKAVGFDGNTDGLVEELDMMIALASGQ
;
A
#
# COMPACT_ATOMS: atom_id res chain seq x y z
N ILE A 1 -6.46 -9.69 -12.21
CA ILE A 1 -6.71 -11.13 -11.99
C ILE A 1 -5.49 -11.75 -11.29
N ALA A 2 -4.26 -11.53 -11.78
CA ALA A 2 -3.06 -12.12 -11.16
C ALA A 2 -2.83 -11.67 -9.71
N ALA A 3 -2.97 -10.38 -9.39
CA ALA A 3 -2.80 -9.87 -8.03
C ALA A 3 -3.85 -10.42 -7.04
N GLN A 4 -5.10 -10.62 -7.51
CA GLN A 4 -6.15 -11.23 -6.69
C GLN A 4 -5.91 -12.73 -6.46
N GLU A 5 -5.35 -13.44 -7.43
CA GLU A 5 -5.01 -14.86 -7.28
C GLU A 5 -3.83 -15.05 -6.32
N VAL A 6 -2.83 -14.16 -6.34
CA VAL A 6 -1.71 -14.16 -5.38
C VAL A 6 -2.23 -13.91 -3.96
N ALA A 7 -3.03 -12.86 -3.73
CA ALA A 7 -3.57 -12.54 -2.40
C ALA A 7 -4.45 -13.67 -1.82
N VAL A 8 -5.21 -14.39 -2.65
CA VAL A 8 -6.00 -15.55 -2.21
C VAL A 8 -5.09 -16.74 -1.88
N ALA A 9 -4.03 -16.95 -2.66
CA ALA A 9 -3.04 -18.00 -2.40
C ALA A 9 -2.27 -17.73 -1.10
N ASP A 10 -1.87 -16.48 -0.85
CA ASP A 10 -1.14 -16.07 0.36
C ASP A 10 -1.99 -16.23 1.62
N ARG A 11 -3.27 -15.84 1.59
CA ARG A 11 -4.20 -16.07 2.71
C ARG A 11 -4.43 -17.55 2.99
N ALA A 12 -4.58 -18.36 1.95
CA ALA A 12 -4.72 -19.80 2.11
C ALA A 12 -3.44 -20.41 2.70
N THR A 13 -2.28 -19.91 2.33
CA THR A 13 -0.97 -20.34 2.84
C THR A 13 -0.81 -19.92 4.30
N ALA A 14 -1.20 -18.68 4.68
CA ALA A 14 -1.18 -18.19 6.05
C ALA A 14 -2.04 -19.07 6.97
N ASP A 15 -3.29 -19.33 6.60
CA ASP A 15 -4.22 -20.16 7.38
C ASP A 15 -3.70 -21.59 7.57
N VAL A 16 -3.12 -22.19 6.53
CA VAL A 16 -2.51 -23.53 6.61
C VAL A 16 -1.29 -23.53 7.52
N THR A 17 -0.42 -22.52 7.43
CA THR A 17 0.77 -22.41 8.28
C THR A 17 0.40 -22.19 9.74
N GLU A 18 -0.57 -21.32 10.03
CA GLU A 18 -1.03 -21.11 11.40
C GLU A 18 -1.64 -22.36 12.02
N ARG A 19 -2.46 -23.11 11.29
CA ARG A 19 -3.01 -24.40 11.77
C ARG A 19 -1.91 -25.42 12.01
N TYR A 20 -0.89 -25.44 11.18
CA TYR A 20 0.25 -26.35 11.38
C TYR A 20 1.05 -25.97 12.63
N LEU A 21 1.33 -24.67 12.84
CA LEU A 21 1.99 -24.16 14.04
C LEU A 21 1.17 -24.43 15.29
N GLN A 22 -0.17 -24.26 15.22
CA GLN A 22 -1.09 -24.60 16.31
C GLN A 22 -0.97 -26.08 16.68
N PHE A 23 -0.97 -26.97 15.70
CA PHE A 23 -0.83 -28.42 15.92
C PHE A 23 0.52 -28.76 16.56
N LEU A 24 1.63 -28.22 16.02
CA LEU A 24 2.98 -28.45 16.57
C LEU A 24 3.12 -27.93 18.00
N THR A 25 2.52 -26.78 18.29
CA THR A 25 2.54 -26.20 19.65
C THR A 25 1.75 -27.06 20.64
N ALA A 26 0.57 -27.54 20.22
CA ALA A 26 -0.25 -28.43 21.05
C ALA A 26 0.41 -29.80 21.31
N ASP A 27 1.25 -30.27 20.39
CA ASP A 27 2.04 -31.52 20.51
C ASP A 27 3.44 -31.28 21.13
N GLU A 28 3.68 -30.08 21.65
CA GLU A 28 4.94 -29.67 22.31
C GLU A 28 6.20 -29.82 21.42
N GLN A 29 6.04 -29.81 20.09
CA GLN A 29 7.15 -29.88 19.13
C GLN A 29 7.80 -28.50 18.93
N TYR A 30 8.28 -27.91 20.02
CA TYR A 30 8.73 -26.50 20.06
C TYR A 30 9.90 -26.21 19.11
N ASP A 31 10.84 -27.13 18.92
CA ASP A 31 11.93 -26.95 17.96
C ASP A 31 11.42 -26.73 16.54
N LYS A 32 10.36 -27.46 16.14
CA LYS A 32 9.75 -27.30 14.81
C LYS A 32 8.92 -26.03 14.72
N VAL A 33 8.27 -25.63 15.82
CA VAL A 33 7.58 -24.33 15.86
C VAL A 33 8.59 -23.21 15.67
N MET A 34 9.72 -23.26 16.40
CA MET A 34 10.81 -22.30 16.26
C MET A 34 11.32 -22.21 14.83
N GLU A 35 11.62 -23.35 14.20
CA GLU A 35 12.09 -23.39 12.81
C GLU A 35 11.08 -22.75 11.85
N LYS A 36 9.83 -23.23 11.86
CA LYS A 36 8.82 -22.84 10.87
C LYS A 36 8.30 -21.43 11.07
N ALA A 37 8.03 -21.01 12.31
CA ALA A 37 7.58 -19.66 12.59
C ALA A 37 8.68 -18.63 12.28
N THR A 38 9.94 -18.94 12.60
CA THR A 38 11.09 -18.07 12.26
C THR A 38 11.23 -17.88 10.75
N GLU A 39 11.17 -18.97 9.97
CA GLU A 39 11.20 -18.93 8.51
C GLU A 39 10.07 -18.04 7.97
N TYR A 40 8.84 -18.29 8.43
CA TYR A 40 7.64 -17.59 7.98
C TYR A 40 7.65 -16.10 8.31
N ILE A 41 8.19 -15.70 9.49
CA ILE A 41 8.35 -14.29 9.85
C ILE A 41 9.43 -13.63 9.00
N LYS A 42 10.57 -14.28 8.75
CA LYS A 42 11.64 -13.74 7.89
C LYS A 42 11.21 -13.52 6.44
N ASP A 43 10.23 -14.29 5.99
CA ASP A 43 9.63 -14.16 4.65
C ASP A 43 8.55 -13.05 4.60
N GLY A 44 8.37 -12.29 5.68
CA GLY A 44 7.39 -11.20 5.74
C GLY A 44 5.95 -11.64 6.00
N ASN A 45 5.71 -12.94 6.25
CA ASN A 45 4.37 -13.51 6.41
C ASN A 45 3.92 -13.63 7.88
N GLY A 46 4.67 -13.08 8.83
CA GLY A 46 4.46 -13.23 10.26
C GLY A 46 3.20 -12.52 10.77
N THR A 47 2.13 -13.29 10.99
CA THR A 47 0.91 -12.81 11.63
C THR A 47 1.05 -12.70 13.16
N THR A 48 0.09 -12.04 13.80
CA THR A 48 0.02 -12.03 15.28
C THR A 48 -0.01 -13.44 15.85
N ALA A 49 -0.78 -14.36 15.25
CA ALA A 49 -0.85 -15.76 15.68
C ALA A 49 0.49 -16.48 15.54
N THR A 50 1.18 -16.29 14.41
CA THR A 50 2.53 -16.84 14.18
C THR A 50 3.51 -16.39 15.26
N LYS A 51 3.50 -15.09 15.61
CA LYS A 51 4.37 -14.52 16.66
C LYS A 51 4.05 -15.09 18.05
N GLU A 52 2.78 -15.32 18.35
CA GLU A 52 2.37 -15.95 19.61
C GLU A 52 2.82 -17.42 19.72
N TYR A 53 2.71 -18.20 18.66
CA TYR A 53 3.25 -19.57 18.63
C TYR A 53 4.77 -19.57 18.78
N LEU A 54 5.46 -18.68 18.08
CA LEU A 54 6.91 -18.50 18.22
C LEU A 54 7.29 -18.16 19.67
N LYS A 55 6.58 -17.22 20.31
CA LYS A 55 6.81 -16.82 21.71
C LYS A 55 6.65 -17.99 22.67
N THR A 56 5.61 -18.80 22.46
CA THR A 56 5.36 -19.99 23.27
C THR A 56 6.52 -20.99 23.17
N ALA A 57 6.97 -21.29 21.97
CA ALA A 57 8.08 -22.21 21.73
C ALA A 57 9.40 -21.65 22.23
N TYR A 58 9.65 -20.35 22.01
CA TYR A 58 10.85 -19.65 22.49
C TYR A 58 10.99 -19.75 24.00
N THR A 59 9.89 -19.51 24.73
CA THR A 59 9.87 -19.59 26.20
C THR A 59 10.07 -21.03 26.70
N ALA A 60 9.48 -22.01 26.00
CA ALA A 60 9.59 -23.42 26.38
C ALA A 60 10.98 -24.03 26.12
N THR A 61 11.76 -23.44 25.22
CA THR A 61 13.12 -23.88 24.84
C THR A 61 14.23 -23.15 25.62
N GLU A 62 13.87 -22.35 26.63
CA GLU A 62 14.81 -21.69 27.57
C GLU A 62 15.95 -20.93 26.84
N GLN A 63 15.59 -20.10 25.86
CA GLN A 63 16.57 -19.31 25.09
C GLN A 63 17.24 -18.25 25.99
N GLU A 64 18.52 -17.96 25.73
CA GLU A 64 19.31 -16.99 26.52
C GLU A 64 18.96 -15.52 26.20
N GLU A 65 18.57 -15.24 24.97
CA GLU A 65 18.20 -13.89 24.54
C GLU A 65 16.75 -13.55 24.93
N ASP A 66 16.46 -12.27 25.11
CA ASP A 66 15.08 -11.79 25.28
C ASP A 66 14.26 -11.98 24.00
N PHE A 67 13.01 -12.46 24.14
CA PHE A 67 12.14 -12.74 22.99
C PHE A 67 11.89 -11.52 22.09
N GLU A 68 11.71 -10.34 22.69
CA GLU A 68 11.41 -9.12 21.93
C GLU A 68 12.62 -8.72 21.05
N ASN A 69 13.84 -8.90 21.55
CA ASN A 69 15.06 -8.69 20.76
C ASN A 69 15.17 -9.70 19.63
N TYR A 70 14.90 -10.97 19.90
CA TYR A 70 14.89 -12.03 18.90
C TYR A 70 13.85 -11.75 17.79
N LEU A 71 12.59 -11.44 18.18
CA LEU A 71 11.51 -11.11 17.23
C LEU A 71 11.86 -9.88 16.39
N SER A 72 12.36 -8.81 17.02
CA SER A 72 12.80 -7.60 16.31
C SER A 72 13.90 -7.89 15.28
N GLY A 73 14.80 -8.81 15.60
CA GLY A 73 15.81 -9.29 14.65
C GLY A 73 15.20 -9.99 13.43
N LEU A 74 14.17 -10.81 13.63
CA LEU A 74 13.45 -11.47 12.52
C LEU A 74 12.67 -10.47 11.66
N GLU A 75 11.96 -9.53 12.29
CA GLU A 75 11.21 -8.48 11.59
C GLU A 75 12.14 -7.58 10.78
N LYS A 76 13.32 -7.27 11.31
CA LYS A 76 14.34 -6.54 10.56
C LYS A 76 14.80 -7.32 9.32
N ILE A 77 15.03 -8.62 9.41
CA ILE A 77 15.38 -9.46 8.26
C ILE A 77 14.25 -9.44 7.23
N ALA A 78 12.99 -9.57 7.66
CA ALA A 78 11.83 -9.50 6.79
C ALA A 78 11.78 -8.15 6.04
N HIS A 79 11.95 -7.05 6.76
CA HIS A 79 11.99 -5.71 6.19
C HIS A 79 13.14 -5.55 5.18
N ASP A 80 14.36 -5.98 5.53
CA ASP A 80 15.52 -5.88 4.65
C ASP A 80 15.33 -6.72 3.36
N ASN A 81 14.70 -7.90 3.46
CA ASN A 81 14.34 -8.75 2.33
C ASN A 81 13.29 -8.06 1.43
N ALA A 82 12.19 -7.55 2.01
CA ALA A 82 11.15 -6.84 1.27
C ALA A 82 11.71 -5.61 0.55
N LEU A 83 12.57 -4.85 1.22
CA LEU A 83 13.25 -3.69 0.63
C LEU A 83 14.15 -4.10 -0.55
N ALA A 84 14.87 -5.23 -0.42
CA ALA A 84 15.72 -5.74 -1.49
C ALA A 84 14.92 -6.21 -2.73
N GLU A 85 13.74 -6.79 -2.53
CA GLU A 85 12.82 -7.15 -3.63
C GLU A 85 12.24 -5.90 -4.28
N LEU A 86 11.65 -4.97 -3.52
CA LEU A 86 11.15 -3.70 -4.06
C LEU A 86 12.20 -2.94 -4.87
N LYS A 87 13.46 -2.98 -4.42
CA LYS A 87 14.55 -2.34 -5.15
C LYS A 87 14.81 -2.94 -6.54
N LYS A 88 14.49 -4.21 -6.74
CA LYS A 88 14.58 -4.87 -8.07
C LYS A 88 13.40 -4.50 -8.98
N GLU A 89 12.25 -4.20 -8.38
CA GLU A 89 11.03 -3.79 -9.08
C GLU A 89 11.00 -2.30 -9.42
N MET A 90 11.97 -1.54 -8.92
CA MET A 90 12.06 -0.10 -9.16
C MET A 90 12.24 0.19 -10.65
N ILE A 91 11.39 1.07 -11.17
CA ILE A 91 11.43 1.56 -12.54
C ILE A 91 11.97 2.99 -12.59
N ASP A 92 12.21 3.54 -13.78
CA ASP A 92 12.68 4.91 -13.96
C ASP A 92 12.06 5.51 -15.23
N GLU A 93 10.72 5.69 -15.20
CA GLU A 93 9.95 6.15 -16.35
C GLU A 93 9.49 7.59 -16.18
N GLU A 94 9.41 8.34 -17.29
CA GLU A 94 8.88 9.70 -17.27
C GLU A 94 7.39 9.69 -16.91
N ALA A 95 7.02 10.44 -15.88
CA ALA A 95 5.62 10.56 -15.49
C ALA A 95 4.86 11.47 -16.45
N PRO A 96 3.69 11.05 -16.97
CA PRO A 96 2.80 11.94 -17.71
C PRO A 96 2.40 13.15 -16.85
N THR A 97 2.52 14.34 -17.42
CA THR A 97 2.16 15.58 -16.73
C THR A 97 0.65 15.79 -16.70
N PHE A 98 0.17 16.44 -15.64
CA PHE A 98 -1.22 16.87 -15.55
C PHE A 98 -1.32 18.22 -14.82
N ASN A 99 -2.46 18.89 -15.04
CA ASN A 99 -2.92 20.01 -14.24
C ASN A 99 -4.41 19.78 -13.95
N LEU A 100 -4.75 19.44 -12.72
CA LEU A 100 -6.10 19.08 -12.30
C LEU A 100 -6.58 19.97 -11.17
N LYS A 101 -7.89 20.14 -11.06
CA LYS A 101 -8.51 20.81 -9.92
C LYS A 101 -8.76 19.81 -8.78
N ASN A 102 -8.45 20.24 -7.57
CA ASN A 102 -8.86 19.52 -6.38
C ASN A 102 -10.31 19.90 -5.98
N LEU A 103 -10.84 19.22 -4.96
CA LEU A 103 -12.21 19.47 -4.44
C LEU A 103 -12.42 20.88 -3.87
N LYS A 104 -11.34 21.65 -3.65
CA LYS A 104 -11.43 23.06 -3.21
C LYS A 104 -11.40 24.03 -4.40
N GLY A 105 -11.26 23.51 -5.63
CA GLY A 105 -11.13 24.30 -6.85
C GLY A 105 -9.73 24.84 -7.12
N GLU A 106 -8.73 24.42 -6.34
CA GLU A 106 -7.33 24.80 -6.52
C GLU A 106 -6.73 23.96 -7.67
N GLU A 107 -5.97 24.58 -8.55
CA GLU A 107 -5.24 23.88 -9.61
C GLU A 107 -3.94 23.30 -9.06
N ILE A 108 -3.73 22.02 -9.30
CA ILE A 108 -2.54 21.27 -8.88
C ILE A 108 -1.87 20.73 -10.15
N ALA A 109 -0.71 21.26 -10.46
CA ALA A 109 0.11 20.77 -11.57
C ALA A 109 1.22 19.84 -11.03
N LEU A 110 1.36 18.67 -11.63
CA LEU A 110 2.44 17.74 -11.24
C LEU A 110 3.83 18.39 -11.38
N ALA A 111 4.01 19.29 -12.35
CA ALA A 111 5.27 20.00 -12.57
C ALA A 111 5.71 20.87 -11.40
N ASP A 112 4.77 21.36 -10.58
CA ASP A 112 5.04 22.19 -9.40
C ASP A 112 5.49 21.36 -8.18
N LEU A 113 5.37 20.04 -8.27
CA LEU A 113 5.76 19.12 -7.21
C LEU A 113 7.17 18.54 -7.40
N LYS A 114 7.94 19.02 -8.40
CA LYS A 114 9.34 18.62 -8.55
C LYS A 114 10.14 18.92 -7.28
N GLY A 115 10.99 17.98 -6.91
CA GLY A 115 11.72 18.00 -5.65
C GLY A 115 11.05 17.24 -4.52
N LYS A 116 9.78 16.86 -4.68
CA LYS A 116 9.05 16.02 -3.73
C LYS A 116 8.91 14.59 -4.25
N THR A 117 8.78 13.65 -3.34
CA THR A 117 8.25 12.31 -3.65
C THR A 117 6.72 12.40 -3.68
N VAL A 118 6.10 11.94 -4.76
CA VAL A 118 4.65 12.04 -4.96
C VAL A 118 4.04 10.66 -5.04
N VAL A 119 3.02 10.40 -4.20
CA VAL A 119 2.20 9.19 -4.26
C VAL A 119 0.90 9.53 -4.97
N LEU A 120 0.64 8.92 -6.12
CA LEU A 120 -0.63 9.01 -6.84
C LEU A 120 -1.46 7.76 -6.54
N ASP A 121 -2.73 7.90 -6.18
CA ASP A 121 -3.68 6.79 -6.02
C ASP A 121 -4.88 7.01 -6.92
N PHE A 122 -5.04 6.18 -7.96
CA PHE A 122 -6.18 6.22 -8.88
C PHE A 122 -7.34 5.42 -8.31
N TRP A 123 -8.51 6.07 -8.18
CA TRP A 123 -9.65 5.48 -7.50
C TRP A 123 -11.00 6.00 -8.01
N ALA A 124 -12.11 5.43 -7.51
CA ALA A 124 -13.48 5.90 -7.72
C ALA A 124 -14.38 5.57 -6.51
N THR A 125 -15.49 6.29 -6.35
CA THR A 125 -16.43 6.07 -5.24
C THR A 125 -17.11 4.70 -5.28
N TRP A 126 -17.26 4.10 -6.45
CA TRP A 126 -17.83 2.76 -6.65
C TRP A 126 -16.81 1.64 -6.48
N CYS A 127 -15.51 1.92 -6.42
CA CYS A 127 -14.44 0.94 -6.34
C CYS A 127 -14.37 0.32 -4.92
N GLY A 128 -14.79 -0.92 -4.80
CA GLY A 128 -14.77 -1.66 -3.52
C GLY A 128 -13.36 -1.81 -2.93
N PRO A 129 -12.38 -2.38 -3.67
CA PRO A 129 -10.99 -2.52 -3.20
C PRO A 129 -10.33 -1.19 -2.82
N CYS A 130 -10.61 -0.10 -3.55
CA CYS A 130 -10.11 1.24 -3.21
C CYS A 130 -10.59 1.67 -1.81
N LYS A 131 -11.89 1.52 -1.55
CA LYS A 131 -12.47 1.87 -0.24
C LYS A 131 -11.90 1.03 0.91
N ILE A 132 -11.58 -0.24 0.65
CA ILE A 132 -10.96 -1.12 1.65
C ILE A 132 -9.52 -0.70 1.93
N SER A 133 -8.77 -0.17 0.96
CA SER A 133 -7.40 0.33 1.15
C SER A 133 -7.33 1.67 1.87
N PHE A 134 -8.39 2.48 1.85
CA PHE A 134 -8.38 3.86 2.33
C PHE A 134 -8.03 4.06 3.82
N PRO A 135 -8.43 3.18 4.77
CA PRO A 135 -7.93 3.28 6.13
C PRO A 135 -6.40 3.20 6.23
N GLY A 136 -5.75 2.36 5.41
CA GLY A 136 -4.29 2.31 5.30
C GLY A 136 -3.71 3.56 4.64
N MET A 137 -4.32 4.01 3.54
CA MET A 137 -3.92 5.26 2.89
C MET A 137 -4.03 6.46 3.83
N GLN A 138 -5.09 6.53 4.67
CA GLN A 138 -5.22 7.59 5.67
C GLN A 138 -4.14 7.51 6.75
N LYS A 139 -3.74 6.31 7.18
CA LYS A 139 -2.60 6.14 8.09
C LYS A 139 -1.31 6.68 7.45
N ALA A 140 -1.04 6.35 6.18
CA ALA A 140 0.11 6.86 5.45
C ALA A 140 0.07 8.38 5.31
N VAL A 141 -1.04 8.97 4.85
CA VAL A 141 -1.22 10.43 4.76
C VAL A 141 -0.97 11.11 6.11
N THR A 142 -1.50 10.54 7.20
CA THR A 142 -1.32 11.09 8.54
C THR A 142 0.14 10.99 9.00
N LYS A 143 0.82 9.88 8.71
CA LYS A 143 2.23 9.67 9.04
C LYS A 143 3.14 10.71 8.38
N TYR A 144 2.84 11.08 7.13
CA TYR A 144 3.64 12.04 6.36
C TYR A 144 3.11 13.48 6.42
N ALA A 145 2.09 13.78 7.24
CA ALA A 145 1.44 15.09 7.28
C ALA A 145 2.39 16.26 7.57
N ASP A 146 3.43 16.02 8.38
CA ASP A 146 4.45 17.04 8.76
C ASP A 146 5.70 16.97 7.85
N ASN A 147 5.70 16.12 6.82
CA ASN A 147 6.82 15.98 5.88
C ASN A 147 6.50 16.67 4.55
N ASP A 148 7.00 17.88 4.37
CA ASP A 148 6.79 18.69 3.16
C ASP A 148 7.48 18.15 1.90
N GLN A 149 8.30 17.11 2.02
CA GLN A 149 8.97 16.44 0.91
C GLN A 149 8.14 15.28 0.31
N VAL A 150 7.00 14.94 0.91
CA VAL A 150 6.12 13.87 0.43
C VAL A 150 4.72 14.42 0.19
N GLU A 151 4.16 14.16 -0.98
CA GLU A 151 2.79 14.58 -1.33
C GLU A 151 1.95 13.38 -1.74
N PHE A 152 0.72 13.30 -1.22
CA PHE A 152 -0.27 12.28 -1.59
C PHE A 152 -1.39 12.91 -2.40
N LEU A 153 -1.61 12.42 -3.61
CA LEU A 153 -2.66 12.86 -4.52
C LEU A 153 -3.57 11.69 -4.88
N PHE A 154 -4.85 11.87 -4.65
CA PHE A 154 -5.88 10.87 -4.95
C PHE A 154 -6.61 11.27 -6.22
N ILE A 155 -6.37 10.57 -7.33
CA ILE A 155 -6.94 10.89 -8.64
C ILE A 155 -8.28 10.17 -8.78
N ASP A 156 -9.38 10.91 -8.57
CA ASP A 156 -10.72 10.38 -8.83
C ASP A 156 -10.94 10.26 -10.34
N THR A 157 -11.28 9.06 -10.80
CA THR A 157 -11.48 8.75 -12.22
C THR A 157 -12.62 7.75 -12.41
N TRP A 158 -13.07 7.57 -13.64
CA TRP A 158 -14.10 6.58 -14.05
C TRP A 158 -15.42 6.63 -13.28
N GLU A 159 -15.78 7.79 -12.75
CA GLU A 159 -17.07 7.93 -12.08
C GLU A 159 -18.24 7.76 -13.08
N SER A 160 -19.36 7.26 -12.55
CA SER A 160 -20.60 7.07 -13.33
C SER A 160 -21.40 8.36 -13.52
N THR A 161 -21.09 9.38 -12.74
CA THR A 161 -21.70 10.72 -12.78
C THR A 161 -20.71 11.74 -13.33
N SER A 162 -21.18 12.90 -13.76
CA SER A 162 -20.34 13.97 -14.32
C SER A 162 -20.70 15.34 -13.71
N GLY A 163 -19.84 16.33 -13.94
CA GLY A 163 -20.04 17.71 -13.49
C GLY A 163 -20.26 17.81 -11.96
N GLU A 164 -21.13 18.73 -11.55
CA GLU A 164 -21.43 19.01 -10.13
C GLU A 164 -21.90 17.77 -9.34
N ALA A 165 -22.60 16.84 -9.99
CA ALA A 165 -23.06 15.62 -9.32
C ALA A 165 -21.91 14.70 -8.95
N ARG A 166 -20.87 14.61 -9.80
CA ARG A 166 -19.62 13.88 -9.53
C ARG A 166 -18.85 14.53 -8.37
N GLU A 167 -18.58 15.85 -8.51
CA GLU A 167 -17.83 16.61 -7.48
C GLU A 167 -18.50 16.47 -6.11
N LYS A 168 -19.83 16.63 -6.07
CA LYS A 168 -20.61 16.46 -4.84
C LYS A 168 -20.52 15.03 -4.28
N GLY A 169 -20.66 14.01 -5.12
CA GLY A 169 -20.60 12.61 -4.70
C GLY A 169 -19.23 12.24 -4.10
N VAL A 170 -18.16 12.66 -4.75
CA VAL A 170 -16.79 12.46 -4.27
C VAL A 170 -16.54 13.23 -2.97
N SER A 171 -16.93 14.51 -2.89
CA SER A 171 -16.79 15.33 -1.70
C SER A 171 -17.57 14.76 -0.51
N ASP A 172 -18.82 14.34 -0.72
CA ASP A 172 -19.67 13.73 0.32
C ASP A 172 -19.04 12.42 0.83
N PHE A 173 -18.47 11.61 -0.06
CA PHE A 173 -17.79 10.36 0.31
C PHE A 173 -16.55 10.64 1.20
N ILE A 174 -15.68 11.56 0.81
CA ILE A 174 -14.49 11.94 1.58
C ILE A 174 -14.89 12.48 2.96
N ALA A 175 -15.85 13.40 3.01
CA ALA A 175 -16.31 14.02 4.25
C ALA A 175 -16.98 13.02 5.20
N SER A 176 -17.83 12.12 4.67
CA SER A 176 -18.54 11.13 5.47
C SER A 176 -17.62 10.10 6.13
N ASN A 177 -16.44 9.87 5.55
CA ASN A 177 -15.44 8.95 6.09
C ASN A 177 -14.31 9.67 6.86
N ALA A 178 -14.38 11.00 6.99
CA ALA A 178 -13.37 11.84 7.65
C ALA A 178 -11.96 11.67 7.06
N TYR A 179 -11.84 11.40 5.76
CA TYR A 179 -10.55 11.34 5.09
C TYR A 179 -10.00 12.75 4.83
N THR A 180 -8.66 12.90 4.92
CA THR A 180 -7.95 14.17 4.71
C THR A 180 -7.22 14.19 3.37
N PHE A 181 -7.72 13.44 2.40
CA PHE A 181 -7.11 13.26 1.09
C PHE A 181 -7.14 14.51 0.24
N ASN A 182 -6.04 14.81 -0.45
CA ASN A 182 -6.01 15.80 -1.53
C ASN A 182 -6.51 15.13 -2.81
N VAL A 183 -7.81 15.23 -3.05
CA VAL A 183 -8.48 14.58 -4.19
C VAL A 183 -8.46 15.49 -5.40
N LEU A 184 -7.92 15.01 -6.51
CA LEU A 184 -7.91 15.65 -7.81
C LEU A 184 -8.95 15.00 -8.72
N MET A 185 -9.66 15.83 -9.47
CA MET A 185 -10.73 15.38 -10.37
C MET A 185 -10.14 15.16 -11.78
N ASP A 186 -9.95 13.89 -12.17
CA ASP A 186 -9.51 13.57 -13.53
C ASP A 186 -10.53 14.09 -14.57
N THR A 187 -10.06 14.52 -15.70
CA THR A 187 -10.88 15.17 -16.75
C THR A 187 -11.34 14.13 -17.77
N PRO A 188 -12.65 13.97 -18.02
CA PRO A 188 -13.13 13.14 -19.11
C PRO A 188 -12.72 13.77 -20.44
N LYS A 189 -12.26 12.97 -21.41
CA LYS A 189 -11.83 13.44 -22.73
C LYS A 189 -12.93 14.16 -23.52
N GLU A 190 -14.17 13.70 -23.32
CA GLU A 190 -15.38 14.31 -23.86
C GLU A 190 -16.49 14.24 -22.80
N GLU A 191 -17.43 15.17 -22.85
CA GLU A 191 -18.57 15.18 -21.93
C GLU A 191 -19.37 13.86 -22.05
N GLY A 192 -19.53 13.15 -20.92
CA GLY A 192 -20.19 11.85 -20.87
C GLY A 192 -19.31 10.67 -21.34
N SER A 193 -18.05 10.90 -21.69
CA SER A 193 -17.09 9.84 -21.99
C SER A 193 -16.72 9.03 -20.76
N ARG A 194 -16.38 7.76 -20.99
CA ARG A 194 -15.71 6.92 -19.98
C ARG A 194 -14.18 6.94 -20.10
N GLU A 195 -13.67 7.67 -21.08
CA GLU A 195 -12.23 7.90 -21.24
C GLU A 195 -11.85 9.18 -20.51
N TYR A 196 -10.85 9.11 -19.68
CA TYR A 196 -10.32 10.21 -18.89
C TYR A 196 -8.86 10.47 -19.27
N ASP A 197 -8.40 11.69 -19.12
CA ASP A 197 -7.11 12.11 -19.64
C ASP A 197 -5.94 11.51 -18.86
N VAL A 198 -5.94 11.69 -17.52
CA VAL A 198 -4.79 11.34 -16.71
C VAL A 198 -4.69 9.83 -16.51
N VAL A 199 -5.79 9.15 -16.19
CA VAL A 199 -5.81 7.68 -16.03
C VAL A 199 -5.38 6.98 -17.32
N SER A 200 -5.75 7.53 -18.50
CA SER A 200 -5.34 7.00 -19.80
C SER A 200 -3.85 7.25 -20.07
N ALA A 201 -3.34 8.45 -19.72
CA ALA A 201 -1.93 8.80 -19.90
C ALA A 201 -1.01 7.94 -19.03
N TYR A 202 -1.45 7.54 -17.82
CA TYR A 202 -0.73 6.66 -16.91
C TYR A 202 -0.93 5.16 -17.23
N GLU A 203 -1.63 4.84 -18.32
CA GLU A 203 -1.89 3.46 -18.74
C GLU A 203 -2.43 2.59 -17.58
N VAL A 204 -3.45 3.12 -16.89
CA VAL A 204 -4.12 2.42 -15.80
C VAL A 204 -5.25 1.57 -16.37
N ASP A 205 -5.17 0.25 -16.18
CA ASP A 205 -6.16 -0.71 -16.66
C ASP A 205 -7.18 -1.11 -15.58
N GLY A 206 -6.91 -0.78 -14.32
CA GLY A 206 -7.77 -1.12 -13.17
C GLY A 206 -7.45 -0.28 -11.95
N ILE A 207 -8.40 -0.17 -11.04
CA ILE A 207 -8.28 0.58 -9.78
C ILE A 207 -8.53 -0.32 -8.56
N PRO A 208 -7.86 -0.08 -7.43
CA PRO A 208 -6.86 0.98 -7.20
C PRO A 208 -5.55 0.72 -7.95
N THR A 209 -4.91 1.75 -8.46
CA THR A 209 -3.53 1.71 -8.93
C THR A 209 -2.77 2.87 -8.32
N LYS A 210 -1.62 2.58 -7.74
CA LYS A 210 -0.75 3.55 -7.11
C LYS A 210 0.54 3.71 -7.90
N PHE A 211 1.02 4.95 -7.95
CA PHE A 211 2.36 5.26 -8.46
C PHE A 211 3.13 6.03 -7.39
N VAL A 212 4.41 5.73 -7.26
CA VAL A 212 5.32 6.53 -6.44
C VAL A 212 6.34 7.17 -7.37
N LEU A 213 6.35 8.50 -7.39
CA LEU A 213 7.26 9.31 -8.19
C LEU A 213 8.39 9.83 -7.31
N GLY A 214 9.61 9.81 -7.84
CA GLY A 214 10.77 10.40 -7.17
C GLY A 214 10.80 11.94 -7.29
N PRO A 215 11.71 12.61 -6.55
CA PRO A 215 11.89 14.07 -6.63
C PRO A 215 12.28 14.58 -8.02
N ASP A 216 12.81 13.72 -8.88
CA ASP A 216 13.11 13.98 -10.28
C ASP A 216 11.85 14.04 -11.17
N GLY A 217 10.69 13.68 -10.62
CA GLY A 217 9.41 13.63 -11.31
C GLY A 217 9.18 12.36 -12.14
N LYS A 218 10.02 11.34 -11.97
CA LYS A 218 9.88 10.05 -12.64
C LYS A 218 9.13 9.04 -11.79
N ILE A 219 8.40 8.15 -12.46
CA ILE A 219 7.77 7.00 -11.82
C ILE A 219 8.87 6.03 -11.37
N LYS A 220 8.87 5.71 -10.08
CA LYS A 220 9.78 4.72 -9.47
C LYS A 220 9.07 3.41 -9.17
N PHE A 221 7.77 3.45 -8.87
CA PHE A 221 6.96 2.27 -8.58
C PHE A 221 5.56 2.39 -9.15
N LYS A 222 4.99 1.24 -9.56
CA LYS A 222 3.59 1.07 -9.92
C LYS A 222 3.03 -0.14 -9.18
N ALA A 223 2.04 0.05 -8.32
CA ALA A 223 1.35 -1.01 -7.59
C ALA A 223 -0.12 -1.08 -8.01
N VAL A 224 -0.59 -2.25 -8.42
CA VAL A 224 -1.96 -2.46 -8.92
C VAL A 224 -2.76 -3.34 -7.96
N GLY A 225 -3.94 -2.88 -7.59
CA GLY A 225 -4.83 -3.61 -6.70
C GLY A 225 -4.57 -3.34 -5.22
N PHE A 226 -5.21 -4.15 -4.37
CA PHE A 226 -5.03 -4.17 -2.93
C PHE A 226 -5.36 -5.56 -2.40
N ASP A 227 -4.48 -6.15 -1.64
CA ASP A 227 -4.59 -7.52 -1.11
C ASP A 227 -5.48 -7.64 0.15
N GLY A 228 -5.82 -6.49 0.76
CA GLY A 228 -6.60 -6.40 1.99
C GLY A 228 -5.76 -6.27 3.26
N ASN A 229 -4.42 -6.24 3.16
CA ASN A 229 -3.52 -6.03 4.28
C ASN A 229 -3.24 -4.52 4.47
N THR A 230 -3.98 -3.90 5.37
CA THR A 230 -3.89 -2.45 5.62
C THR A 230 -2.54 -2.02 6.23
N ASP A 231 -1.98 -2.82 7.13
CA ASP A 231 -0.71 -2.51 7.78
C ASP A 231 0.46 -2.76 6.82
N GLY A 232 0.42 -3.85 6.05
CA GLY A 232 1.38 -4.12 4.97
C GLY A 232 1.39 -3.03 3.91
N LEU A 233 0.24 -2.46 3.53
CA LEU A 233 0.16 -1.33 2.61
C LEU A 233 0.95 -0.11 3.12
N VAL A 234 0.86 0.21 4.41
CA VAL A 234 1.60 1.34 4.98
C VAL A 234 3.10 1.08 4.97
N GLU A 235 3.53 -0.12 5.34
CA GLU A 235 4.93 -0.52 5.33
C GLU A 235 5.51 -0.53 3.91
N GLU A 236 4.77 -1.04 2.94
CA GLU A 236 5.17 -1.05 1.52
C GLU A 236 5.32 0.36 0.97
N LEU A 237 4.34 1.25 1.24
CA LEU A 237 4.43 2.66 0.85
C LEU A 237 5.61 3.36 1.49
N ASP A 238 5.93 3.09 2.76
CA ASP A 238 7.09 3.65 3.43
C ASP A 238 8.40 3.26 2.74
N MET A 239 8.54 1.98 2.38
CA MET A 239 9.71 1.47 1.66
C MET A 239 9.82 2.07 0.25
N MET A 240 8.70 2.13 -0.49
CA MET A 240 8.66 2.75 -1.82
C MET A 240 9.02 4.24 -1.78
N ILE A 241 8.49 5.00 -0.80
CA ILE A 241 8.78 6.42 -0.61
C ILE A 241 10.25 6.62 -0.27
N ALA A 242 10.81 5.83 0.64
CA ALA A 242 12.22 5.89 1.01
C ALA A 242 13.14 5.62 -0.21
N LEU A 243 12.87 4.55 -0.96
CA LEU A 243 13.63 4.21 -2.18
C LEU A 243 13.49 5.29 -3.26
N ALA A 244 12.28 5.80 -3.49
CA ALA A 244 12.03 6.82 -4.51
C ALA A 244 12.69 8.16 -4.17
N SER A 245 12.79 8.51 -2.88
CA SER A 245 13.48 9.73 -2.41
C SER A 245 15.00 9.63 -2.40
N GLY A 246 15.57 8.43 -2.60
CA GLY A 246 17.00 8.18 -2.58
C GLY A 246 17.59 8.12 -1.16
N GLN A 247 16.77 7.80 -0.17
CA GLN A 247 17.18 7.63 1.23
C GLN A 247 17.52 6.19 1.56
#